data_62ac7eded8d5d499ceb0915c0932ff1e
#
_entry.id   62ac7eded8d5d499ceb0915c0932ff1e
#
_cell.length_a   1.000
_cell.length_b   1.000
_cell.length_c   1.000
_cell.angle_alpha   90.00
_cell.angle_beta   90.00
_cell.angle_gamma   90.00
#
_symmetry.space_group_name_H-M   'P 1'
#
loop_
_entity.id
_entity.type
_entity.pdbx_description
1 polymer ?
#
loop_
_entity_poly.entity_id
_entity_poly.type
_entity_poly.pdbx_seq_one_letter_code
_entity_poly.pdbx_strand_id
1 'polypeptide(L)'
;MARILVIDDDPHLLQMIGLMLERARHQPTLANNGPKGIEIAIKSPPDLAIIDVMMPGMSGHEVCQQLRAHPATVDIPILILTARAQSVDRTAALESGATDFMAKPVSPNELEAKLDIMLSQEVETHRGRIITLFSLRGGVGVTTVAVNLAGALRARQIPNITLVDLSPNSGHVALQMRVQPRRSWGDLLDLPDLNQESVRSLMINHPSGVNLLAAPLAPMDTAGLSEKQTAFVAETLVSRAKFVIIDAPPVLNPACVASLHTADLIIFVVTPDIATIQSTLATLRALVGLGISGKKVHLLLNHPAGSGGLPRQVVERGLKRSISFEIPHDPTQSRALAQGVPLSLSNARSPLPDAIHRLAAALNKAA
;
A
#
# COMPACT_ATOMS: atom_id res chain seq x y z
N MET A 1 17.83 -8.89 5.07
CA MET A 1 17.83 -9.87 6.18
C MET A 1 16.40 -10.34 6.36
N ALA A 2 16.07 -11.57 5.96
CA ALA A 2 14.73 -12.15 5.96
C ALA A 2 14.62 -13.29 6.98
N ARG A 3 13.42 -13.50 7.54
CA ARG A 3 13.09 -14.64 8.41
C ARG A 3 12.62 -15.79 7.51
N ILE A 4 13.34 -16.88 7.50
CA ILE A 4 13.06 -18.01 6.61
C ILE A 4 12.72 -19.24 7.45
N LEU A 5 11.51 -19.78 7.24
CA LEU A 5 11.09 -21.03 7.87
C LEU A 5 11.54 -22.21 6.98
N VAL A 6 12.21 -23.18 7.59
CA VAL A 6 12.61 -24.42 6.90
C VAL A 6 11.87 -25.60 7.55
N ILE A 7 11.19 -26.40 6.73
CA ILE A 7 10.41 -27.56 7.17
C ILE A 7 10.93 -28.79 6.43
N ASP A 8 11.56 -29.70 7.15
CA ASP A 8 12.10 -30.96 6.62
C ASP A 8 12.19 -31.97 7.77
N ASP A 9 11.99 -33.25 7.55
CA ASP A 9 12.08 -34.28 8.59
C ASP A 9 13.51 -34.77 8.83
N ASP A 10 14.45 -34.47 7.92
CA ASP A 10 15.88 -34.78 8.07
C ASP A 10 16.60 -33.71 8.90
N PRO A 11 17.03 -34.00 10.16
CA PRO A 11 17.71 -33.04 11.01
C PRO A 11 19.05 -32.56 10.44
N HIS A 12 19.76 -33.40 9.66
CA HIS A 12 21.03 -33.00 9.04
C HIS A 12 20.80 -31.98 7.94
N LEU A 13 19.78 -32.16 7.11
CA LEU A 13 19.41 -31.24 6.06
C LEU A 13 18.89 -29.91 6.63
N LEU A 14 18.06 -29.95 7.66
CA LEU A 14 17.62 -28.75 8.40
C LEU A 14 18.81 -27.94 8.89
N GLN A 15 19.78 -28.58 9.52
CA GLN A 15 20.94 -27.89 10.07
C GLN A 15 21.83 -27.33 8.95
N MET A 16 22.02 -28.08 7.87
CA MET A 16 22.78 -27.65 6.69
C MET A 16 22.15 -26.42 6.04
N ILE A 17 20.85 -26.46 5.76
CA ILE A 17 20.14 -25.32 5.16
C ILE A 17 20.15 -24.13 6.12
N GLY A 18 19.95 -24.35 7.43
CA GLY A 18 20.05 -23.31 8.45
C GLY A 18 21.39 -22.56 8.40
N LEU A 19 22.51 -23.29 8.35
CA LEU A 19 23.85 -22.70 8.22
C LEU A 19 24.06 -21.95 6.90
N MET A 20 23.50 -22.44 5.79
CA MET A 20 23.55 -21.74 4.51
C MET A 20 22.83 -20.39 4.59
N LEU A 21 21.63 -20.37 5.20
CA LEU A 21 20.82 -19.17 5.38
C LEU A 21 21.48 -18.14 6.30
N GLU A 22 22.11 -18.58 7.40
CA GLU A 22 22.86 -17.70 8.31
C GLU A 22 24.07 -17.05 7.60
N ARG A 23 24.81 -17.81 6.79
CA ARG A 23 25.91 -17.29 5.96
C ARG A 23 25.43 -16.26 4.96
N ALA A 24 24.23 -16.45 4.38
CA ALA A 24 23.56 -15.49 3.51
C ALA A 24 22.89 -14.33 4.28
N ARG A 25 23.13 -14.18 5.59
CA ARG A 25 22.59 -13.15 6.49
C ARG A 25 21.06 -13.15 6.62
N HIS A 26 20.44 -14.33 6.53
CA HIS A 26 19.03 -14.52 6.87
C HIS A 26 18.88 -15.10 8.28
N GLN A 27 17.65 -15.09 8.80
CA GLN A 27 17.29 -15.68 10.10
C GLN A 27 16.49 -16.96 9.89
N PRO A 28 17.11 -18.16 9.99
CA PRO A 28 16.39 -19.41 9.83
C PRO A 28 15.56 -19.75 11.08
N THR A 29 14.37 -20.29 10.87
CA THR A 29 13.56 -20.99 11.87
C THR A 29 13.34 -22.39 11.36
N LEU A 30 13.67 -23.42 12.17
CA LEU A 30 13.68 -24.81 11.75
C LEU A 30 12.51 -25.60 12.35
N ALA A 31 11.79 -26.33 11.52
CA ALA A 31 10.71 -27.24 11.92
C ALA A 31 10.96 -28.63 11.36
N ASN A 32 10.88 -29.64 12.18
CA ASN A 32 11.19 -31.03 11.81
C ASN A 32 9.97 -31.85 11.36
N ASN A 33 8.84 -31.18 11.11
CA ASN A 33 7.63 -31.79 10.54
C ASN A 33 6.63 -30.74 10.07
N GLY A 34 5.68 -31.13 9.24
CA GLY A 34 4.65 -30.24 8.67
C GLY A 34 3.80 -29.52 9.69
N PRO A 35 3.14 -30.22 10.65
CA PRO A 35 2.27 -29.59 11.65
C PRO A 35 2.97 -28.49 12.47
N LYS A 36 4.21 -28.74 12.91
CA LYS A 36 5.00 -27.77 13.65
C LYS A 36 5.38 -26.56 12.79
N GLY A 37 5.71 -26.80 11.51
CA GLY A 37 6.00 -25.73 10.56
C GLY A 37 4.82 -24.83 10.34
N ILE A 38 3.62 -25.39 10.17
CA ILE A 38 2.37 -24.62 10.00
C ILE A 38 2.07 -23.79 11.27
N GLU A 39 2.17 -24.39 12.47
CA GLU A 39 1.98 -23.68 13.73
C GLU A 39 2.90 -22.46 13.84
N ILE A 40 4.21 -22.66 13.56
CA ILE A 40 5.20 -21.57 13.59
C ILE A 40 4.83 -20.50 12.57
N ALA A 41 4.50 -20.88 11.34
CA ALA A 41 4.17 -19.95 10.28
C ALA A 41 2.95 -19.09 10.61
N ILE A 42 1.91 -19.67 11.21
CA ILE A 42 0.68 -18.95 11.60
C ILE A 42 0.96 -17.99 12.76
N LYS A 43 1.74 -18.44 13.78
CA LYS A 43 2.03 -17.66 14.98
C LYS A 43 2.99 -16.50 14.72
N SER A 44 3.97 -16.71 13.84
CA SER A 44 4.98 -15.74 13.47
C SER A 44 5.30 -15.89 11.98
N PRO A 45 4.48 -15.28 11.08
CA PRO A 45 4.64 -15.43 9.63
C PRO A 45 6.07 -15.11 9.18
N PRO A 46 6.76 -16.07 8.50
CA PRO A 46 8.08 -15.83 7.95
C PRO A 46 8.00 -15.00 6.66
N ASP A 47 9.14 -14.49 6.21
CA ASP A 47 9.25 -13.79 4.93
C ASP A 47 9.37 -14.77 3.74
N LEU A 48 9.70 -16.05 3.99
CA LEU A 48 9.73 -17.13 3.00
C LEU A 48 9.71 -18.48 3.74
N ALA A 49 9.09 -19.51 3.14
CA ALA A 49 9.12 -20.87 3.62
C ALA A 49 9.84 -21.80 2.63
N ILE A 50 10.74 -22.65 3.13
CA ILE A 50 11.39 -23.76 2.39
C ILE A 50 10.81 -25.05 2.94
N ILE A 51 10.22 -25.90 2.06
CA ILE A 51 9.46 -27.08 2.50
C ILE A 51 9.91 -28.29 1.72
N ASP A 52 10.29 -29.37 2.43
CA ASP A 52 10.50 -30.66 1.78
C ASP A 52 9.19 -31.33 1.36
N VAL A 53 9.19 -31.96 0.19
CA VAL A 53 8.03 -32.71 -0.32
C VAL A 53 7.76 -33.97 0.48
N MET A 54 8.82 -34.73 0.78
CA MET A 54 8.72 -36.12 1.25
C MET A 54 8.90 -36.20 2.76
N MET A 55 7.88 -35.81 3.53
CA MET A 55 7.90 -35.92 4.99
C MET A 55 6.89 -36.97 5.50
N PRO A 56 7.20 -37.70 6.58
CA PRO A 56 6.27 -38.65 7.18
C PRO A 56 5.04 -37.95 7.77
N GLY A 57 3.87 -38.53 7.55
CA GLY A 57 2.61 -38.08 8.14
C GLY A 57 1.93 -36.94 7.41
N MET A 58 2.65 -35.92 6.94
CA MET A 58 2.13 -34.81 6.15
C MET A 58 3.14 -34.41 5.07
N SER A 59 2.74 -34.49 3.84
CA SER A 59 3.59 -34.12 2.69
C SER A 59 3.78 -32.61 2.60
N GLY A 60 4.89 -32.15 1.96
CA GLY A 60 5.11 -30.73 1.72
C GLY A 60 4.03 -30.06 0.87
N HIS A 61 3.35 -30.80 0.00
CA HIS A 61 2.21 -30.31 -0.77
C HIS A 61 1.02 -29.98 0.13
N GLU A 62 0.72 -30.86 1.10
CA GLU A 62 -0.35 -30.61 2.09
C GLU A 62 -0.02 -29.44 3.01
N VAL A 63 1.26 -29.30 3.43
CA VAL A 63 1.73 -28.12 4.18
C VAL A 63 1.49 -26.86 3.36
N CYS A 64 1.87 -26.85 2.09
CA CYS A 64 1.69 -25.72 1.18
C CYS A 64 0.20 -25.32 1.07
N GLN A 65 -0.69 -26.30 0.84
CA GLN A 65 -2.14 -26.06 0.76
C GLN A 65 -2.70 -25.47 2.04
N GLN A 66 -2.27 -25.96 3.22
CA GLN A 66 -2.72 -25.42 4.50
C GLN A 66 -2.21 -23.98 4.75
N LEU A 67 -0.97 -23.68 4.38
CA LEU A 67 -0.44 -22.32 4.43
C LEU A 67 -1.22 -21.38 3.49
N ARG A 68 -1.59 -21.82 2.31
CA ARG A 68 -2.41 -21.04 1.35
C ARG A 68 -3.85 -20.83 1.81
N ALA A 69 -4.38 -21.74 2.61
CA ALA A 69 -5.73 -21.62 3.17
C ALA A 69 -5.84 -20.65 4.36
N HIS A 70 -4.72 -20.25 4.98
CA HIS A 70 -4.73 -19.41 6.17
C HIS A 70 -4.40 -17.94 5.86
N PRO A 71 -5.22 -16.96 6.32
CA PRO A 71 -5.05 -15.53 5.97
C PRO A 71 -3.68 -14.92 6.33
N ALA A 72 -3.02 -15.43 7.39
CA ALA A 72 -1.71 -14.91 7.81
C ALA A 72 -0.54 -15.43 6.96
N THR A 73 -0.75 -16.49 6.17
CA THR A 73 0.31 -17.21 5.44
C THR A 73 0.01 -17.39 3.95
N VAL A 74 -1.15 -16.93 3.49
CA VAL A 74 -1.60 -17.11 2.09
C VAL A 74 -0.64 -16.52 1.06
N ASP A 75 0.05 -15.45 1.40
CA ASP A 75 0.94 -14.71 0.50
C ASP A 75 2.43 -15.03 0.69
N ILE A 76 2.81 -15.87 1.67
CA ILE A 76 4.22 -16.20 1.93
C ILE A 76 4.80 -16.95 0.72
N PRO A 77 5.95 -16.54 0.14
CA PRO A 77 6.63 -17.32 -0.88
C PRO A 77 7.04 -18.69 -0.33
N ILE A 78 6.76 -19.73 -1.10
CA ILE A 78 7.05 -21.11 -0.73
C ILE A 78 7.97 -21.72 -1.78
N LEU A 79 9.17 -22.11 -1.34
CA LEU A 79 10.11 -22.90 -2.12
C LEU A 79 9.98 -24.38 -1.71
N ILE A 80 9.57 -25.23 -2.64
CA ILE A 80 9.51 -26.68 -2.40
C ILE A 80 10.84 -27.33 -2.77
N LEU A 81 11.38 -28.17 -1.87
CA LEU A 81 12.53 -29.04 -2.14
C LEU A 81 12.05 -30.42 -2.57
N THR A 82 12.55 -30.92 -3.70
CA THR A 82 12.16 -32.23 -4.23
C THR A 82 13.36 -33.09 -4.57
N ALA A 83 13.27 -34.40 -4.35
CA ALA A 83 14.31 -35.35 -4.76
C ALA A 83 14.31 -35.66 -6.28
N ARG A 84 13.27 -35.28 -7.02
CA ARG A 84 13.10 -35.56 -8.44
C ARG A 84 12.89 -34.27 -9.23
N ALA A 85 13.75 -34.04 -10.23
CA ALA A 85 13.70 -32.89 -11.11
C ALA A 85 12.82 -33.10 -12.37
N GLN A 86 11.85 -34.02 -12.33
CA GLN A 86 11.01 -34.34 -13.49
C GLN A 86 9.87 -33.35 -13.65
N SER A 87 9.44 -33.11 -14.89
CA SER A 87 8.39 -32.13 -15.21
C SER A 87 7.05 -32.33 -14.48
N VAL A 88 6.74 -33.57 -14.08
CA VAL A 88 5.52 -33.92 -13.33
C VAL A 88 5.53 -33.33 -11.90
N ASP A 89 6.69 -33.36 -11.23
CA ASP A 89 6.82 -32.84 -9.85
C ASP A 89 6.74 -31.29 -9.83
N ARG A 90 7.19 -30.65 -10.90
CA ARG A 90 7.04 -29.19 -11.07
C ARG A 90 5.57 -28.75 -11.12
N THR A 91 4.76 -29.47 -11.90
CA THR A 91 3.34 -29.16 -12.04
C THR A 91 2.62 -29.37 -10.70
N ALA A 92 2.88 -30.47 -10.01
CA ALA A 92 2.30 -30.77 -8.70
C ALA A 92 2.69 -29.74 -7.62
N ALA A 93 3.95 -29.27 -7.61
CA ALA A 93 4.39 -28.21 -6.70
C ALA A 93 3.63 -26.91 -6.93
N LEU A 94 3.50 -26.47 -8.17
CA LEU A 94 2.77 -25.23 -8.51
C LEU A 94 1.26 -25.37 -8.25
N GLU A 95 0.66 -26.52 -8.55
CA GLU A 95 -0.76 -26.79 -8.25
C GLU A 95 -1.06 -26.84 -6.75
N SER A 96 -0.08 -27.22 -5.91
CA SER A 96 -0.22 -27.14 -4.44
C SER A 96 -0.12 -25.71 -3.90
N GLY A 97 0.22 -24.72 -4.74
CA GLY A 97 0.37 -23.31 -4.36
C GLY A 97 1.81 -22.90 -4.02
N ALA A 98 2.82 -23.71 -4.35
CA ALA A 98 4.22 -23.30 -4.22
C ALA A 98 4.54 -22.14 -5.19
N THR A 99 5.46 -21.26 -4.77
CA THR A 99 5.96 -20.16 -5.61
C THR A 99 7.02 -20.66 -6.58
N ASP A 100 7.93 -21.52 -6.12
CA ASP A 100 8.98 -22.15 -6.93
C ASP A 100 9.39 -23.50 -6.30
N PHE A 101 10.26 -24.22 -6.99
CA PHE A 101 10.81 -25.50 -6.54
C PHE A 101 12.32 -25.57 -6.77
N MET A 102 13.00 -26.47 -6.03
CA MET A 102 14.42 -26.77 -6.19
C MET A 102 14.67 -28.27 -6.02
N ALA A 103 15.53 -28.81 -6.85
CA ALA A 103 15.96 -30.20 -6.74
C ALA A 103 16.99 -30.39 -5.62
N LYS A 104 16.88 -31.48 -4.86
CA LYS A 104 17.95 -31.95 -3.97
C LYS A 104 19.03 -32.70 -4.83
N PRO A 105 20.33 -32.54 -4.52
CA PRO A 105 20.94 -31.88 -3.37
C PRO A 105 20.98 -30.37 -3.50
N VAL A 106 20.72 -29.66 -2.36
CA VAL A 106 20.67 -28.20 -2.31
C VAL A 106 22.08 -27.63 -2.41
N SER A 107 22.34 -26.85 -3.46
CA SER A 107 23.59 -26.10 -3.65
C SER A 107 23.48 -24.73 -2.97
N PRO A 108 24.50 -24.28 -2.17
CA PRO A 108 24.46 -22.98 -1.51
C PRO A 108 24.23 -21.81 -2.48
N ASN A 109 24.97 -21.78 -3.60
CA ASN A 109 24.88 -20.69 -4.58
C ASN A 109 23.52 -20.68 -5.32
N GLU A 110 22.97 -21.87 -5.59
CA GLU A 110 21.66 -21.96 -6.25
C GLU A 110 20.52 -21.59 -5.28
N LEU A 111 20.63 -21.99 -4.03
CA LEU A 111 19.69 -21.59 -2.98
C LEU A 111 19.69 -20.06 -2.81
N GLU A 112 20.88 -19.45 -2.65
CA GLU A 112 21.02 -18.00 -2.49
C GLU A 112 20.42 -17.25 -3.70
N ALA A 113 20.76 -17.65 -4.92
CA ALA A 113 20.21 -17.04 -6.13
C ALA A 113 18.67 -17.14 -6.21
N LYS A 114 18.10 -18.30 -5.84
CA LYS A 114 16.64 -18.47 -5.82
C LYS A 114 15.98 -17.65 -4.71
N LEU A 115 16.57 -17.61 -3.53
CA LEU A 115 16.07 -16.79 -2.43
C LEU A 115 16.09 -15.31 -2.79
N ASP A 116 17.16 -14.82 -3.42
CA ASP A 116 17.26 -13.44 -3.89
C ASP A 116 16.17 -13.11 -4.89
N ILE A 117 15.90 -14.01 -5.84
CA ILE A 117 14.83 -13.84 -6.82
C ILE A 117 13.46 -13.87 -6.13
N MET A 118 13.19 -14.84 -5.26
CA MET A 118 11.90 -15.00 -4.60
C MET A 118 11.61 -13.89 -3.61
N LEU A 119 12.60 -13.46 -2.84
CA LEU A 119 12.48 -12.34 -1.91
C LEU A 119 12.42 -10.99 -2.64
N SER A 120 13.09 -10.86 -3.79
CA SER A 120 12.96 -9.68 -4.64
C SER A 120 11.64 -9.65 -5.43
N GLN A 121 11.16 -10.82 -5.90
CA GLN A 121 9.83 -10.94 -6.51
C GLN A 121 8.71 -10.66 -5.49
N GLU A 122 8.91 -11.02 -4.21
CA GLU A 122 7.99 -10.61 -3.14
C GLU A 122 7.95 -9.10 -2.97
N VAL A 123 9.09 -8.44 -3.06
CA VAL A 123 9.16 -6.97 -3.10
C VAL A 123 8.48 -6.39 -4.35
N GLU A 124 8.58 -7.05 -5.52
CA GLU A 124 7.92 -6.59 -6.75
C GLU A 124 6.43 -7.00 -6.84
N THR A 125 6.04 -8.19 -6.35
CA THR A 125 4.63 -8.64 -6.37
C THR A 125 3.81 -8.10 -5.22
N HIS A 126 4.43 -7.59 -4.15
CA HIS A 126 3.74 -7.03 -2.97
C HIS A 126 4.02 -5.54 -2.73
N ARG A 127 4.85 -4.88 -3.59
CA ARG A 127 4.91 -3.42 -3.55
C ARG A 127 3.52 -2.90 -3.89
N GLY A 128 2.86 -2.36 -2.89
CA GLY A 128 1.58 -1.71 -3.10
C GLY A 128 1.68 -0.54 -4.06
N ARG A 129 0.59 0.17 -4.24
CA ARG A 129 0.53 1.36 -5.11
C ARG A 129 0.41 2.63 -4.29
N ILE A 130 1.21 3.62 -4.64
CA ILE A 130 1.14 4.96 -4.08
C ILE A 130 0.20 5.80 -4.95
N ILE A 131 -0.88 6.29 -4.34
CA ILE A 131 -1.86 7.17 -4.96
C ILE A 131 -1.80 8.51 -4.26
N THR A 132 -1.30 9.55 -4.93
CA THR A 132 -1.28 10.89 -4.38
C THR A 132 -2.48 11.68 -4.89
N LEU A 133 -3.31 12.17 -3.96
CA LEU A 133 -4.39 13.11 -4.26
C LEU A 133 -3.87 14.53 -4.06
N PHE A 134 -4.15 15.40 -5.02
CA PHE A 134 -3.53 16.71 -5.05
C PHE A 134 -4.42 17.77 -5.71
N SER A 135 -4.30 19.00 -5.27
CA SER A 135 -4.71 20.21 -5.97
C SER A 135 -4.00 21.41 -5.36
N LEU A 136 -3.57 22.40 -6.16
CA LEU A 136 -3.02 23.65 -5.61
C LEU A 136 -4.11 24.58 -5.05
N ARG A 137 -5.36 24.29 -5.33
CA ARG A 137 -6.47 25.06 -4.78
C ARG A 137 -7.01 24.39 -3.52
N GLY A 138 -7.02 25.12 -2.40
CA GLY A 138 -7.68 24.68 -1.18
C GLY A 138 -9.20 24.59 -1.34
N GLY A 139 -9.84 23.73 -0.56
CA GLY A 139 -11.29 23.59 -0.51
C GLY A 139 -11.95 22.82 -1.64
N VAL A 140 -11.18 22.27 -2.61
CA VAL A 140 -11.73 21.45 -3.71
C VAL A 140 -12.11 20.03 -3.29
N GLY A 141 -11.77 19.60 -2.08
CA GLY A 141 -12.17 18.32 -1.49
C GLY A 141 -11.12 17.21 -1.58
N VAL A 142 -9.82 17.53 -1.72
CA VAL A 142 -8.72 16.52 -1.78
C VAL A 142 -8.81 15.59 -0.58
N THR A 143 -8.77 16.09 0.65
CA THR A 143 -8.88 15.32 1.90
C THR A 143 -10.16 14.48 1.95
N THR A 144 -11.29 15.05 1.55
CA THR A 144 -12.58 14.34 1.54
C THR A 144 -12.53 13.13 0.61
N VAL A 145 -11.96 13.29 -0.59
CA VAL A 145 -11.80 12.20 -1.55
C VAL A 145 -10.83 11.16 -1.03
N ALA A 146 -9.69 11.57 -0.45
CA ALA A 146 -8.66 10.67 0.09
C ALA A 146 -9.22 9.78 1.20
N VAL A 147 -9.90 10.37 2.18
CA VAL A 147 -10.51 9.67 3.33
C VAL A 147 -11.59 8.70 2.87
N ASN A 148 -12.48 9.13 1.97
CA ASN A 148 -13.55 8.29 1.46
C ASN A 148 -13.01 7.18 0.55
N LEU A 149 -11.96 7.42 -0.23
CA LEU A 149 -11.30 6.40 -1.05
C LEU A 149 -10.68 5.30 -0.17
N ALA A 150 -9.97 5.68 0.89
CA ALA A 150 -9.41 4.72 1.85
C ALA A 150 -10.51 3.84 2.47
N GLY A 151 -11.61 4.46 2.90
CA GLY A 151 -12.78 3.76 3.43
C GLY A 151 -13.42 2.81 2.42
N ALA A 152 -13.59 3.24 1.17
CA ALA A 152 -14.19 2.42 0.11
C ALA A 152 -13.32 1.21 -0.28
N LEU A 153 -12.00 1.36 -0.29
CA LEU A 153 -11.07 0.24 -0.52
C LEU A 153 -11.19 -0.79 0.62
N ARG A 154 -11.26 -0.34 1.88
CA ARG A 154 -11.48 -1.24 3.03
C ARG A 154 -12.84 -1.91 3.01
N ALA A 155 -13.91 -1.20 2.67
CA ALA A 155 -15.25 -1.76 2.52
C ALA A 155 -15.31 -2.88 1.44
N ARG A 156 -14.39 -2.87 0.49
CA ARG A 156 -14.18 -3.93 -0.51
C ARG A 156 -13.28 -5.06 -0.02
N GLN A 157 -12.97 -5.11 1.27
CA GLN A 157 -12.11 -6.11 1.92
C GLN A 157 -10.66 -6.12 1.42
N ILE A 158 -10.21 -5.03 0.79
CA ILE A 158 -8.80 -4.90 0.38
C ILE A 158 -7.96 -4.68 1.65
N PRO A 159 -6.98 -5.55 1.93
CA PRO A 159 -6.16 -5.46 3.14
C PRO A 159 -5.15 -4.31 3.05
N ASN A 160 -4.59 -3.94 4.19
CA ASN A 160 -3.41 -3.07 4.29
C ASN A 160 -3.54 -1.76 3.51
N ILE A 161 -4.61 -1.00 3.76
CA ILE A 161 -4.78 0.36 3.24
C ILE A 161 -4.14 1.35 4.21
N THR A 162 -3.25 2.18 3.70
CA THR A 162 -2.59 3.25 4.46
C THR A 162 -2.99 4.61 3.90
N LEU A 163 -3.40 5.52 4.77
CA LEU A 163 -3.73 6.91 4.46
C LEU A 163 -2.71 7.82 5.14
N VAL A 164 -2.11 8.73 4.38
CA VAL A 164 -1.08 9.66 4.83
C VAL A 164 -1.58 11.08 4.64
N ASP A 165 -1.52 11.89 5.69
CA ASP A 165 -1.78 13.33 5.63
C ASP A 165 -0.45 14.08 5.62
N LEU A 166 -0.09 14.72 4.52
CA LEU A 166 1.17 15.48 4.38
C LEU A 166 1.02 16.98 4.70
N SER A 167 -0.11 17.41 5.25
CA SER A 167 -0.32 18.83 5.58
C SER A 167 0.61 19.29 6.71
N PRO A 168 1.45 20.33 6.52
CA PRO A 168 2.26 20.90 7.60
C PRO A 168 1.45 21.82 8.52
N ASN A 169 0.25 22.21 8.09
CA ASN A 169 -0.58 23.22 8.78
C ASN A 169 -1.87 22.57 9.29
N SER A 170 -1.78 21.78 10.35
CA SER A 170 -2.92 21.09 10.97
C SER A 170 -3.75 20.27 9.98
N GLY A 171 -3.38 19.02 9.76
CA GLY A 171 -4.05 18.11 8.82
C GLY A 171 -5.51 17.82 9.22
N HIS A 172 -6.34 17.57 8.23
CA HIS A 172 -7.77 17.30 8.42
C HIS A 172 -8.16 15.84 8.31
N VAL A 173 -7.23 14.95 7.90
CA VAL A 173 -7.51 13.50 7.76
C VAL A 173 -7.89 12.92 9.13
N ALA A 174 -7.08 13.18 10.16
CA ALA A 174 -7.35 12.69 11.51
C ALA A 174 -8.72 13.16 12.02
N LEU A 175 -9.08 14.44 11.78
CA LEU A 175 -10.38 14.99 12.14
C LEU A 175 -11.53 14.27 11.42
N GLN A 176 -11.42 14.08 10.10
CA GLN A 176 -12.44 13.39 9.29
C GLN A 176 -12.57 11.90 9.62
N MET A 177 -11.53 11.31 10.23
CA MET A 177 -11.53 9.91 10.70
C MET A 177 -11.83 9.78 12.20
N ARG A 178 -12.18 10.87 12.90
CA ARG A 178 -12.40 10.92 14.36
C ARG A 178 -11.24 10.34 15.18
N VAL A 179 -10.02 10.59 14.73
CA VAL A 179 -8.80 10.16 15.40
C VAL A 179 -8.18 11.37 16.11
N GLN A 180 -7.71 11.15 17.34
CA GLN A 180 -6.88 12.10 18.05
C GLN A 180 -5.44 11.55 18.09
N PRO A 181 -4.59 11.95 17.16
CA PRO A 181 -3.23 11.44 17.10
C PRO A 181 -2.41 11.96 18.27
N ARG A 182 -1.73 11.05 18.98
CA ARG A 182 -0.75 11.42 20.02
C ARG A 182 0.62 11.72 19.42
N ARG A 183 0.89 11.18 18.25
CA ARG A 183 2.13 11.31 17.47
C ARG A 183 1.78 11.50 16.00
N SER A 184 2.67 12.13 15.26
CA SER A 184 2.49 12.46 13.85
C SER A 184 3.81 12.31 13.10
N TRP A 185 3.82 12.51 11.78
CA TRP A 185 5.08 12.56 11.03
C TRP A 185 5.98 13.74 11.46
N GLY A 186 5.45 14.74 12.18
CA GLY A 186 6.25 15.81 12.78
C GLY A 186 7.33 15.26 13.73
N ASP A 187 7.04 14.16 14.42
CA ASP A 187 8.02 13.49 15.29
C ASP A 187 9.23 12.90 14.54
N LEU A 188 9.17 12.80 13.21
CA LEU A 188 10.30 12.34 12.38
C LEU A 188 11.32 13.44 12.11
N LEU A 189 10.92 14.73 12.24
CA LEU A 189 11.80 15.87 11.92
C LEU A 189 12.98 16.00 12.88
N ASP A 190 12.77 15.62 14.14
CA ASP A 190 13.75 15.71 15.21
C ASP A 190 14.65 14.48 15.32
N LEU A 191 14.42 13.45 14.47
CA LEU A 191 15.23 12.24 14.50
C LEU A 191 16.53 12.42 13.74
N PRO A 192 17.70 12.10 14.34
CA PRO A 192 18.99 12.18 13.67
C PRO A 192 19.08 11.18 12.50
N ASP A 193 18.52 9.99 12.66
CA ASP A 193 18.47 8.94 11.65
C ASP A 193 17.04 8.41 11.47
N LEU A 194 16.50 8.60 10.28
CA LEU A 194 15.20 8.09 9.90
C LEU A 194 15.32 6.60 9.51
N ASN A 195 14.55 5.74 10.19
CA ASN A 195 14.50 4.32 9.89
C ASN A 195 13.05 3.83 9.77
N GLN A 196 12.87 2.61 9.25
CA GLN A 196 11.54 2.05 9.03
C GLN A 196 10.73 1.88 10.32
N GLU A 197 11.38 1.58 11.43
CA GLU A 197 10.72 1.38 12.72
C GLU A 197 10.16 2.69 13.27
N SER A 198 10.91 3.79 13.16
CA SER A 198 10.41 5.12 13.53
C SER A 198 9.16 5.50 12.74
N VAL A 199 9.13 5.28 11.42
CA VAL A 199 7.92 5.52 10.61
C VAL A 199 6.75 4.63 11.07
N ARG A 200 7.00 3.34 11.29
CA ARG A 200 5.96 2.37 11.71
C ARG A 200 5.39 2.69 13.10
N SER A 201 6.23 3.17 14.01
CA SER A 201 5.79 3.51 15.37
C SER A 201 4.79 4.66 15.44
N LEU A 202 4.66 5.45 14.35
CA LEU A 202 3.71 6.56 14.23
C LEU A 202 2.38 6.15 13.61
N MET A 203 2.27 4.91 13.12
CA MET A 203 1.05 4.45 12.47
C MET A 203 -0.08 4.26 13.46
N ILE A 204 -1.25 4.76 13.11
CA ILE A 204 -2.48 4.66 13.90
C ILE A 204 -3.41 3.67 13.21
N ASN A 205 -3.80 2.62 13.91
CA ASN A 205 -4.77 1.65 13.42
C ASN A 205 -6.18 2.16 13.69
N HIS A 206 -6.91 2.55 12.64
CA HIS A 206 -8.29 2.98 12.77
C HIS A 206 -9.24 1.77 12.85
N PRO A 207 -10.36 1.84 13.61
CA PRO A 207 -11.33 0.74 13.72
C PRO A 207 -11.91 0.25 12.38
N SER A 208 -11.92 1.07 11.33
CA SER A 208 -12.29 0.66 9.97
C SER A 208 -11.28 -0.30 9.31
N GLY A 209 -10.10 -0.48 9.90
CA GLY A 209 -8.98 -1.23 9.33
C GLY A 209 -8.11 -0.42 8.35
N VAL A 210 -8.31 0.91 8.25
CA VAL A 210 -7.38 1.81 7.57
C VAL A 210 -6.25 2.18 8.55
N ASN A 211 -5.00 2.10 8.09
CA ASN A 211 -3.86 2.61 8.83
C ASN A 211 -3.64 4.10 8.49
N LEU A 212 -3.33 4.91 9.46
CA LEU A 212 -3.16 6.36 9.29
C LEU A 212 -1.78 6.82 9.75
N LEU A 213 -1.09 7.58 8.90
CA LEU A 213 0.01 8.45 9.31
C LEU A 213 -0.51 9.89 9.34
N ALA A 214 -0.66 10.41 10.55
CA ALA A 214 -1.29 11.71 10.77
C ALA A 214 -0.31 12.86 10.55
N ALA A 215 -0.86 14.01 10.15
CA ALA A 215 -0.18 15.30 10.21
C ALA A 215 -0.12 15.83 11.65
N PRO A 216 0.78 16.77 11.97
CA PRO A 216 0.79 17.50 13.22
C PRO A 216 -0.55 18.20 13.48
N LEU A 217 -1.00 18.21 14.75
CA LEU A 217 -2.26 18.85 15.15
C LEU A 217 -2.17 20.39 15.14
N ALA A 218 -0.98 20.92 15.43
CA ALA A 218 -0.72 22.35 15.38
C ALA A 218 0.07 22.71 14.12
N PRO A 219 -0.14 23.90 13.56
CA PRO A 219 0.71 24.40 12.49
C PRO A 219 2.18 24.38 12.91
N MET A 220 3.03 23.91 12.02
CA MET A 220 4.47 23.87 12.23
C MET A 220 5.13 25.06 11.54
N ASP A 221 6.18 25.61 12.15
CA ASP A 221 7.01 26.65 11.56
C ASP A 221 8.08 26.00 10.62
N THR A 222 7.65 25.04 9.80
CA THR A 222 8.49 24.34 8.84
C THR A 222 7.73 24.05 7.55
N ALA A 223 8.49 23.79 6.47
CA ALA A 223 7.92 23.36 5.19
C ALA A 223 7.36 21.91 5.22
N GLY A 224 7.42 21.23 6.37
CA GLY A 224 7.09 19.82 6.52
C GLY A 224 8.28 18.89 6.29
N LEU A 225 8.02 17.65 5.92
CA LEU A 225 9.06 16.67 5.58
C LEU A 225 9.86 17.14 4.35
N SER A 226 11.16 16.87 4.35
CA SER A 226 12.02 17.04 3.17
C SER A 226 11.67 16.03 2.07
N GLU A 227 12.15 16.23 0.85
CA GLU A 227 11.96 15.28 -0.26
C GLU A 227 12.47 13.88 0.10
N LYS A 228 13.66 13.77 0.69
CA LYS A 228 14.26 12.51 1.10
C LYS A 228 13.43 11.80 2.17
N GLN A 229 12.99 12.54 3.19
CA GLN A 229 12.15 11.97 4.25
C GLN A 229 10.79 11.50 3.70
N THR A 230 10.16 12.29 2.84
CA THR A 230 8.87 11.93 2.23
C THR A 230 8.99 10.69 1.35
N ALA A 231 10.01 10.61 0.51
CA ALA A 231 10.27 9.44 -0.31
C ALA A 231 10.52 8.19 0.55
N PHE A 232 11.34 8.31 1.60
CA PHE A 232 11.60 7.21 2.54
C PHE A 232 10.33 6.74 3.26
N VAL A 233 9.50 7.67 3.72
CA VAL A 233 8.19 7.36 4.35
C VAL A 233 7.29 6.62 3.36
N ALA A 234 7.15 7.12 2.13
CA ALA A 234 6.30 6.52 1.11
C ALA A 234 6.76 5.08 0.77
N GLU A 235 8.06 4.86 0.56
CA GLU A 235 8.63 3.53 0.28
C GLU A 235 8.52 2.59 1.48
N THR A 236 8.71 3.09 2.71
CA THR A 236 8.49 2.28 3.92
C THR A 236 7.06 1.81 4.06
N LEU A 237 6.08 2.67 3.75
CA LEU A 237 4.67 2.33 3.88
C LEU A 237 4.20 1.41 2.76
N VAL A 238 4.62 1.66 1.51
CA VAL A 238 4.18 0.88 0.35
C VAL A 238 4.74 -0.54 0.33
N SER A 239 5.84 -0.79 1.04
CA SER A 239 6.39 -2.14 1.18
C SER A 239 5.47 -3.11 1.94
N ARG A 240 4.45 -2.62 2.66
CA ARG A 240 3.52 -3.43 3.45
C ARG A 240 2.04 -3.11 3.19
N ALA A 241 1.75 -2.03 2.50
CA ALA A 241 0.40 -1.63 2.15
C ALA A 241 0.05 -2.06 0.72
N LYS A 242 -1.17 -2.54 0.50
CA LYS A 242 -1.69 -2.74 -0.87
C LYS A 242 -1.90 -1.39 -1.57
N PHE A 243 -2.35 -0.38 -0.81
CA PHE A 243 -2.46 0.99 -1.28
C PHE A 243 -1.98 1.96 -0.20
N VAL A 244 -1.12 2.90 -0.60
CA VAL A 244 -0.77 4.10 0.17
C VAL A 244 -1.46 5.29 -0.50
N ILE A 245 -2.42 5.88 0.18
CA ILE A 245 -3.16 7.05 -0.27
C ILE A 245 -2.54 8.26 0.42
N ILE A 246 -2.03 9.20 -0.35
CA ILE A 246 -1.40 10.41 0.16
C ILE A 246 -2.32 11.60 -0.09
N ASP A 247 -2.77 12.25 0.99
CA ASP A 247 -3.43 13.55 0.96
C ASP A 247 -2.35 14.64 0.95
N ALA A 248 -2.10 15.22 -0.22
CA ALA A 248 -1.05 16.22 -0.40
C ALA A 248 -1.57 17.64 -0.14
N PRO A 249 -0.75 18.51 0.49
CA PRO A 249 -1.13 19.89 0.78
C PRO A 249 -1.30 20.72 -0.51
N PRO A 250 -2.10 21.81 -0.47
CA PRO A 250 -2.34 22.65 -1.64
C PRO A 250 -1.17 23.61 -1.94
N VAL A 251 0.05 23.11 -1.86
CA VAL A 251 1.29 23.85 -2.08
C VAL A 251 2.38 22.91 -2.61
N LEU A 252 3.20 23.37 -3.55
CA LEU A 252 4.35 22.61 -4.07
C LEU A 252 5.56 22.74 -3.14
N ASN A 253 5.41 22.35 -1.87
CA ASN A 253 6.54 22.22 -0.95
C ASN A 253 7.34 20.93 -1.21
N PRO A 254 8.52 20.72 -0.61
CA PRO A 254 9.35 19.53 -0.84
C PRO A 254 8.60 18.22 -0.60
N ALA A 255 7.75 18.14 0.44
CA ALA A 255 6.96 16.94 0.73
C ALA A 255 5.93 16.64 -0.37
N CYS A 256 5.23 17.66 -0.85
CA CYS A 256 4.27 17.51 -1.95
C CYS A 256 4.98 17.04 -3.22
N VAL A 257 6.06 17.70 -3.62
CA VAL A 257 6.83 17.34 -4.84
C VAL A 257 7.34 15.90 -4.77
N ALA A 258 7.93 15.49 -3.63
CA ALA A 258 8.38 14.12 -3.44
C ALA A 258 7.22 13.10 -3.51
N SER A 259 6.07 13.41 -2.92
CA SER A 259 4.90 12.54 -2.99
C SER A 259 4.37 12.35 -4.42
N LEU A 260 4.46 13.40 -5.25
CA LEU A 260 4.07 13.34 -6.66
C LEU A 260 5.09 12.53 -7.50
N HIS A 261 6.39 12.61 -7.18
CA HIS A 261 7.42 11.80 -7.83
C HIS A 261 7.30 10.32 -7.51
N THR A 262 7.07 9.98 -6.25
CA THR A 262 6.95 8.58 -5.78
C THR A 262 5.62 7.94 -6.16
N ALA A 263 4.59 8.74 -6.49
CA ALA A 263 3.27 8.25 -6.86
C ALA A 263 3.29 7.35 -8.11
N ASP A 264 2.60 6.23 -8.05
CA ASP A 264 2.25 5.41 -9.22
C ASP A 264 1.06 6.01 -9.98
N LEU A 265 0.18 6.71 -9.26
CA LEU A 265 -0.98 7.41 -9.78
C LEU A 265 -1.17 8.74 -9.04
N ILE A 266 -1.43 9.80 -9.78
CA ILE A 266 -1.78 11.12 -9.24
C ILE A 266 -3.24 11.41 -9.60
N ILE A 267 -4.09 11.60 -8.59
CA ILE A 267 -5.46 12.05 -8.76
C ILE A 267 -5.49 13.57 -8.52
N PHE A 268 -5.58 14.32 -9.60
CA PHE A 268 -5.69 15.77 -9.51
C PHE A 268 -7.17 16.17 -9.38
N VAL A 269 -7.52 16.71 -8.21
CA VAL A 269 -8.90 17.11 -7.90
C VAL A 269 -9.17 18.50 -8.43
N VAL A 270 -10.22 18.62 -9.24
CA VAL A 270 -10.70 19.89 -9.84
C VAL A 270 -12.16 20.11 -9.50
N THR A 271 -12.59 21.36 -9.45
CA THR A 271 -14.01 21.75 -9.31
C THR A 271 -14.50 22.41 -10.58
N PRO A 272 -15.82 22.42 -10.84
CA PRO A 272 -16.40 22.92 -12.10
C PRO A 272 -16.54 24.45 -12.09
N ASP A 273 -15.42 25.17 -11.93
CA ASP A 273 -15.35 26.63 -11.95
C ASP A 273 -14.13 27.14 -12.70
N ILE A 274 -14.20 28.37 -13.21
CA ILE A 274 -13.18 29.00 -14.07
C ILE A 274 -11.84 29.14 -13.32
N ALA A 275 -11.85 29.50 -12.05
CA ALA A 275 -10.64 29.71 -11.27
C ALA A 275 -9.86 28.40 -11.09
N THR A 276 -10.57 27.27 -10.88
CA THR A 276 -9.97 25.94 -10.80
C THR A 276 -9.39 25.52 -12.14
N ILE A 277 -10.07 25.80 -13.28
CA ILE A 277 -9.54 25.50 -14.61
C ILE A 277 -8.20 26.23 -14.82
N GLN A 278 -8.14 27.54 -14.53
CA GLN A 278 -6.92 28.33 -14.70
C GLN A 278 -5.78 27.82 -13.81
N SER A 279 -6.04 27.58 -12.52
CA SER A 279 -5.03 27.08 -11.59
C SER A 279 -4.55 25.67 -11.99
N THR A 280 -5.45 24.81 -12.47
CA THR A 280 -5.12 23.46 -12.92
C THR A 280 -4.20 23.51 -14.15
N LEU A 281 -4.47 24.35 -15.12
CA LEU A 281 -3.60 24.52 -16.30
C LEU A 281 -2.19 24.97 -15.92
N ALA A 282 -2.09 25.96 -15.01
CA ALA A 282 -0.80 26.43 -14.51
C ALA A 282 -0.05 25.29 -13.76
N THR A 283 -0.76 24.55 -12.91
CA THR A 283 -0.20 23.43 -12.17
C THR A 283 0.28 22.31 -13.08
N LEU A 284 -0.50 21.91 -14.08
CA LEU A 284 -0.09 20.86 -15.03
C LEU A 284 1.21 21.23 -15.77
N ARG A 285 1.41 22.53 -16.11
CA ARG A 285 2.68 23.01 -16.67
C ARG A 285 3.82 22.91 -15.67
N ALA A 286 3.58 23.30 -14.41
CA ALA A 286 4.58 23.19 -13.36
C ALA A 286 5.00 21.74 -13.12
N LEU A 287 4.05 20.78 -13.12
CA LEU A 287 4.34 19.35 -12.97
C LEU A 287 5.25 18.82 -14.11
N VAL A 288 5.04 19.28 -15.33
CA VAL A 288 5.92 18.95 -16.46
C VAL A 288 7.32 19.50 -16.23
N GLY A 289 7.45 20.75 -15.74
CA GLY A 289 8.73 21.36 -15.38
C GLY A 289 9.48 20.63 -14.26
N LEU A 290 8.74 19.98 -13.36
CA LEU A 290 9.26 19.11 -12.30
C LEU A 290 9.58 17.68 -12.77
N GLY A 291 9.42 17.36 -14.07
CA GLY A 291 9.67 16.02 -14.61
C GLY A 291 8.60 14.98 -14.29
N ILE A 292 7.44 15.40 -13.77
CA ILE A 292 6.34 14.48 -13.45
C ILE A 292 5.59 14.09 -14.73
N SER A 293 5.54 12.78 -15.02
CA SER A 293 4.90 12.25 -16.22
C SER A 293 3.39 12.56 -16.24
N GLY A 294 2.92 13.21 -17.30
CA GLY A 294 1.50 13.47 -17.50
C GLY A 294 0.63 12.21 -17.62
N LYS A 295 1.24 11.04 -17.89
CA LYS A 295 0.55 9.73 -17.92
C LYS A 295 0.08 9.28 -16.54
N LYS A 296 0.78 9.68 -15.47
CA LYS A 296 0.41 9.38 -14.09
C LYS A 296 -0.73 10.26 -13.58
N VAL A 297 -1.04 11.39 -14.26
CA VAL A 297 -1.99 12.40 -13.77
C VAL A 297 -3.37 12.17 -14.34
N HIS A 298 -4.31 11.81 -13.47
CA HIS A 298 -5.72 11.63 -13.78
C HIS A 298 -6.56 12.75 -13.15
N LEU A 299 -7.43 13.36 -13.94
CA LEU A 299 -8.30 14.43 -13.45
C LEU A 299 -9.56 13.84 -12.81
N LEU A 300 -9.87 14.30 -11.60
CA LEU A 300 -11.10 13.98 -10.88
C LEU A 300 -11.92 15.27 -10.74
N LEU A 301 -13.10 15.31 -11.35
CA LEU A 301 -14.05 16.41 -11.20
C LEU A 301 -14.90 16.17 -9.96
N ASN A 302 -14.75 17.05 -8.97
CA ASN A 302 -15.53 17.01 -7.73
C ASN A 302 -16.55 18.15 -7.72
N HIS A 303 -17.79 17.84 -7.33
CA HIS A 303 -18.87 18.80 -7.20
C HIS A 303 -19.18 19.05 -5.72
N PRO A 304 -18.46 19.98 -5.04
CA PRO A 304 -18.71 20.25 -3.62
C PRO A 304 -20.04 20.95 -3.36
N ALA A 305 -20.57 21.66 -4.37
CA ALA A 305 -21.86 22.34 -4.31
C ALA A 305 -22.87 21.74 -5.28
N GLY A 306 -24.16 21.80 -4.93
CA GLY A 306 -25.24 21.15 -5.68
C GLY A 306 -25.66 21.84 -6.97
N SER A 307 -25.28 23.10 -7.19
CA SER A 307 -25.68 23.87 -8.37
C SER A 307 -24.65 24.95 -8.74
N GLY A 308 -24.71 25.44 -9.97
CA GLY A 308 -23.89 26.58 -10.44
C GLY A 308 -22.52 26.23 -10.99
N GLY A 309 -22.17 24.93 -11.12
CA GLY A 309 -20.92 24.51 -11.71
C GLY A 309 -20.94 24.48 -13.25
N LEU A 310 -19.76 24.58 -13.89
CA LEU A 310 -19.60 24.41 -15.32
C LEU A 310 -19.90 22.96 -15.74
N PRO A 311 -20.56 22.72 -16.89
CA PRO A 311 -20.72 21.37 -17.42
C PRO A 311 -19.37 20.69 -17.63
N ARG A 312 -19.30 19.37 -17.39
CA ARG A 312 -18.08 18.56 -17.58
C ARG A 312 -17.38 18.82 -18.92
N GLN A 313 -18.14 18.87 -20.01
CA GLN A 313 -17.58 19.13 -21.35
C GLN A 313 -16.90 20.50 -21.48
N VAL A 314 -17.38 21.50 -20.74
CA VAL A 314 -16.75 22.83 -20.70
C VAL A 314 -15.45 22.79 -19.93
N VAL A 315 -15.42 22.06 -18.79
CA VAL A 315 -14.21 21.82 -18.01
C VAL A 315 -13.16 21.08 -18.84
N GLU A 316 -13.53 20.00 -19.51
CA GLU A 316 -12.63 19.19 -20.36
C GLU A 316 -12.06 20.02 -21.53
N ARG A 317 -12.89 20.84 -22.18
CA ARG A 317 -12.42 21.79 -23.21
C ARG A 317 -11.44 22.83 -22.66
N GLY A 318 -11.76 23.40 -21.49
CA GLY A 318 -10.89 24.36 -20.81
C GLY A 318 -9.54 23.77 -20.42
N LEU A 319 -9.51 22.55 -19.91
CA LEU A 319 -8.30 21.84 -19.49
C LEU A 319 -7.55 21.17 -20.66
N LYS A 320 -8.19 21.04 -21.84
CA LYS A 320 -7.69 20.25 -22.98
C LYS A 320 -7.32 18.80 -22.59
N ARG A 321 -8.04 18.24 -21.62
CA ARG A 321 -7.86 16.89 -21.10
C ARG A 321 -9.19 16.31 -20.67
N SER A 322 -9.35 15.01 -20.84
CA SER A 322 -10.53 14.28 -20.35
C SER A 322 -10.54 14.14 -18.83
N ILE A 323 -11.71 14.17 -18.24
CA ILE A 323 -11.95 13.84 -16.84
C ILE A 323 -12.01 12.32 -16.70
N SER A 324 -11.13 11.76 -15.88
CA SER A 324 -11.07 10.32 -15.64
C SER A 324 -12.16 9.85 -14.66
N PHE A 325 -12.45 10.67 -13.64
CA PHE A 325 -13.38 10.36 -12.56
C PHE A 325 -14.25 11.57 -12.24
N GLU A 326 -15.48 11.33 -11.78
CA GLU A 326 -16.40 12.39 -11.37
C GLU A 326 -17.14 11.99 -10.09
N ILE A 327 -17.13 12.90 -9.12
CA ILE A 327 -17.84 12.77 -7.84
C ILE A 327 -18.94 13.82 -7.82
N PRO A 328 -20.21 13.40 -7.83
CA PRO A 328 -21.35 14.32 -7.78
C PRO A 328 -21.49 14.96 -6.40
N HIS A 329 -22.23 16.06 -6.35
CA HIS A 329 -22.61 16.65 -5.06
C HIS A 329 -23.43 15.68 -4.22
N ASP A 330 -23.08 15.62 -2.94
CA ASP A 330 -23.83 14.85 -1.95
C ASP A 330 -24.25 15.78 -0.80
N PRO A 331 -25.56 16.03 -0.63
CA PRO A 331 -26.04 16.93 0.41
C PRO A 331 -25.77 16.42 1.84
N THR A 332 -25.51 15.13 1.99
CA THR A 332 -25.20 14.52 3.30
C THR A 332 -23.73 14.68 3.72
N GLN A 333 -22.86 15.07 2.78
CA GLN A 333 -21.41 15.20 3.02
C GLN A 333 -21.08 16.21 4.11
N SER A 334 -21.75 17.38 4.14
CA SER A 334 -21.51 18.39 5.17
C SER A 334 -21.82 17.86 6.57
N ARG A 335 -22.87 17.05 6.71
CA ARG A 335 -23.23 16.40 7.98
C ARG A 335 -22.20 15.33 8.37
N ALA A 336 -21.74 14.54 7.42
CA ALA A 336 -20.70 13.52 7.63
C ALA A 336 -19.39 14.16 8.10
N LEU A 337 -18.98 15.27 7.47
CA LEU A 337 -17.82 16.05 7.90
C LEU A 337 -17.97 16.56 9.32
N ALA A 338 -19.12 17.15 9.67
CA ALA A 338 -19.40 17.63 11.03
C ALA A 338 -19.38 16.50 12.07
N GLN A 339 -19.69 15.28 11.68
CA GLN A 339 -19.67 14.10 12.54
C GLN A 339 -18.31 13.40 12.55
N GLY A 340 -17.38 13.76 11.65
CA GLY A 340 -16.09 13.09 11.48
C GLY A 340 -16.23 11.61 11.05
N VAL A 341 -17.26 11.28 10.26
CA VAL A 341 -17.49 9.92 9.77
C VAL A 341 -17.51 9.95 8.24
N PRO A 342 -16.53 9.31 7.58
CA PRO A 342 -16.52 9.23 6.13
C PRO A 342 -17.76 8.52 5.59
N LEU A 343 -18.42 9.09 4.59
CA LEU A 343 -19.64 8.50 4.01
C LEU A 343 -19.41 7.09 3.46
N SER A 344 -18.22 6.81 2.90
CA SER A 344 -17.86 5.50 2.39
C SER A 344 -17.68 4.42 3.47
N LEU A 345 -17.55 4.81 4.73
CA LEU A 345 -17.51 3.91 5.90
C LEU A 345 -18.89 3.81 6.58
N SER A 346 -19.82 4.66 6.19
CA SER A 346 -21.20 4.55 6.62
C SER A 346 -21.98 3.65 5.66
N ASN A 347 -23.07 3.05 6.12
CA ASN A 347 -23.99 2.28 5.26
C ASN A 347 -24.88 3.19 4.39
N ALA A 348 -24.50 4.46 4.21
CA ALA A 348 -25.27 5.42 3.43
C ALA A 348 -25.17 5.09 1.93
N ARG A 349 -26.31 4.89 1.31
CA ARG A 349 -26.44 4.86 -0.15
C ARG A 349 -26.69 6.30 -0.61
N SER A 350 -25.65 6.95 -1.10
CA SER A 350 -25.74 8.33 -1.59
C SER A 350 -24.73 8.57 -2.71
N PRO A 351 -24.86 9.66 -3.47
CA PRO A 351 -24.07 9.87 -4.69
C PRO A 351 -22.56 9.80 -4.51
N LEU A 352 -22.02 10.35 -3.42
CA LEU A 352 -20.57 10.38 -3.18
C LEU A 352 -20.01 8.97 -2.89
N PRO A 353 -20.51 8.18 -1.91
CA PRO A 353 -20.06 6.80 -1.71
C PRO A 353 -20.11 5.96 -2.99
N ASP A 354 -21.19 6.03 -3.75
CA ASP A 354 -21.33 5.27 -4.99
C ASP A 354 -20.25 5.62 -6.02
N ALA A 355 -19.94 6.91 -6.17
CA ALA A 355 -18.88 7.36 -7.07
C ALA A 355 -17.49 6.92 -6.58
N ILE A 356 -17.22 7.04 -5.28
CA ILE A 356 -15.96 6.62 -4.67
C ILE A 356 -15.78 5.09 -4.75
N HIS A 357 -16.84 4.30 -4.55
CA HIS A 357 -16.77 2.85 -4.72
C HIS A 357 -16.46 2.44 -6.16
N ARG A 358 -16.98 3.18 -7.18
CA ARG A 358 -16.57 2.97 -8.58
C ARG A 358 -15.10 3.30 -8.81
N LEU A 359 -14.61 4.41 -8.23
CA LEU A 359 -13.20 4.79 -8.27
C LEU A 359 -12.33 3.69 -7.64
N ALA A 360 -12.66 3.25 -6.43
CA ALA A 360 -11.94 2.18 -5.72
C ALA A 360 -11.91 0.87 -6.54
N ALA A 361 -13.04 0.51 -7.20
CA ALA A 361 -13.10 -0.65 -8.07
C ALA A 361 -12.18 -0.53 -9.29
N ALA A 362 -12.14 0.64 -9.94
CA ALA A 362 -11.26 0.89 -11.08
C ALA A 362 -9.78 0.79 -10.70
N LEU A 363 -9.41 1.36 -9.54
CA LEU A 363 -8.03 1.32 -9.03
C LEU A 363 -7.58 -0.09 -8.68
N ASN A 364 -8.46 -0.91 -8.09
CA ASN A 364 -8.14 -2.29 -7.74
C ASN A 364 -8.02 -3.23 -8.94
N LYS A 365 -8.72 -2.94 -10.04
CA LYS A 365 -8.58 -3.73 -11.30
C LYS A 365 -7.28 -3.42 -12.05
N ALA A 366 -6.72 -2.24 -11.83
CA ALA A 366 -5.49 -1.79 -12.47
C ALA A 366 -4.24 -2.06 -11.60
N ALA A 367 -4.43 -2.65 -10.42
CA ALA A 367 -3.40 -3.10 -9.48
C ALA A 367 -3.15 -4.59 -9.61
#